data_7d77de94ca94ad112509e2f0069c192f
#
_entry.id   7d77de94ca94ad112509e2f0069c192f
#
_cell.length_a   1.000
_cell.length_b   1.000
_cell.length_c   1.000
_cell.angle_alpha   90.00
_cell.angle_beta   90.00
_cell.angle_gamma   90.00
#
_symmetry.space_group_name_H-M   'P 1'
#
loop_
_entity.id
_entity.type
_entity.pdbx_description
1 polymer ?
#
loop_
_entity_poly.entity_id
_entity_poly.type
_entity_poly.pdbx_seq_one_letter_code
_entity_poly.pdbx_strand_id
1 'polypeptide(L)'
;MIAGAEARAPESRRTIAGYYTLAGLYTLSAAAIWGVNTLFLLDAGLSFFEVFVANAAYSFGTVLFEVPTGVVADTLGRRISFLASVTVLAASTLVYVGLAEVDAGVVAFAAGSVLMALGFTFYTGAMEAWLVDSLAASGYVGLLDRVFARGQQVTGAAMLAGTIGGGLLGQVDLSVPYLARSALLLAVFAVAFAVMHDVGFTPRRLPARELPAAIVTNARAGVAFGWAQRPIRLLMLAACLETGFFMWGFYASQPYLLDLLESDAVWVAGVVTAGIALSTIAGNQVVQVASRFCGKRTTLLLSAAGVQTVAAVVLGLTESFWVALPALFLLTAGLGVVGPVRQAYLHQLIPSEQRATVVSFDSMVSGAGGVGGQVGLGALGEARSVGAAFVVGGLATAGALPLFGAVRRMGGSADEIAGERAGAECSSPSGIPAVAMVESTTVGEVAPSRATASG
;
A
#
# COMPACT_ATOMS: atom_id res chain seq x y z
N MET A 1 32.51 21.86 -3.11
CA MET A 1 32.56 20.74 -2.18
C MET A 1 32.40 21.29 -0.76
N ILE A 2 31.19 21.64 -0.36
CA ILE A 2 30.74 21.79 1.04
C ILE A 2 29.27 21.39 0.97
N ALA A 3 29.00 20.09 0.92
CA ALA A 3 27.68 19.57 1.20
C ALA A 3 27.49 19.72 2.69
N GLY A 4 26.68 20.69 3.08
CA GLY A 4 26.46 21.13 4.42
C GLY A 4 26.30 20.00 5.43
N ALA A 5 27.17 19.99 6.38
CA ALA A 5 26.85 19.59 7.72
C ALA A 5 25.82 20.61 8.27
N GLU A 6 24.63 20.65 7.69
CA GLU A 6 23.48 21.28 8.29
C GLU A 6 23.27 20.58 9.60
N ALA A 7 23.60 21.25 10.67
CA ALA A 7 23.37 20.82 12.03
C ALA A 7 21.85 20.66 12.18
N ARG A 8 21.34 19.44 11.83
CA ARG A 8 19.96 19.07 12.11
C ARG A 8 19.75 19.28 13.58
N ALA A 9 18.79 20.11 13.96
CA ALA A 9 18.49 20.32 15.36
C ALA A 9 18.39 18.94 16.05
N PRO A 10 18.90 18.78 17.26
CA PRO A 10 18.88 17.50 17.99
C PRO A 10 17.50 16.86 18.02
N GLU A 11 16.46 17.70 18.01
CA GLU A 11 15.06 17.31 17.99
C GLU A 11 14.65 16.62 16.68
N SER A 12 15.00 17.16 15.50
CA SER A 12 14.72 16.54 14.21
C SER A 12 15.41 15.18 14.08
N ARG A 13 16.64 15.02 14.62
CA ARG A 13 17.33 13.71 14.62
C ARG A 13 16.61 12.68 15.49
N ARG A 14 16.10 13.10 16.66
CA ARG A 14 15.32 12.22 17.55
C ARG A 14 14.00 11.80 16.90
N THR A 15 13.29 12.73 16.26
CA THR A 15 12.05 12.46 15.52
C THR A 15 12.29 11.44 14.40
N ILE A 16 13.33 11.64 13.56
CA ILE A 16 13.67 10.72 12.47
C ILE A 16 14.07 9.34 13.00
N ALA A 17 14.88 9.27 14.06
CA ALA A 17 15.25 8.00 14.67
C ALA A 17 14.03 7.29 15.26
N GLY A 18 13.15 8.04 15.95
CA GLY A 18 11.87 7.54 16.45
C GLY A 18 10.99 6.95 15.34
N TYR A 19 10.86 7.66 14.22
CA TYR A 19 10.13 7.19 13.07
C TYR A 19 10.68 5.86 12.54
N TYR A 20 11.99 5.75 12.31
CA TYR A 20 12.60 4.51 11.82
C TYR A 20 12.40 3.35 12.80
N THR A 21 12.56 3.61 14.10
CA THR A 21 12.37 2.58 15.13
C THR A 21 10.93 2.11 15.20
N LEU A 22 9.98 3.03 15.25
CA LEU A 22 8.54 2.70 15.31
C LEU A 22 8.06 2.01 14.04
N ALA A 23 8.41 2.53 12.86
CA ALA A 23 8.04 1.95 11.58
C ALA A 23 8.65 0.55 11.40
N GLY A 24 9.92 0.37 11.77
CA GLY A 24 10.60 -0.92 11.72
C GLY A 24 9.99 -1.95 12.67
N LEU A 25 9.80 -1.62 13.95
CA LEU A 25 9.22 -2.54 14.93
C LEU A 25 7.76 -2.87 14.63
N TYR A 26 6.97 -1.88 14.18
CA TYR A 26 5.59 -2.11 13.77
C TYR A 26 5.53 -3.07 12.58
N THR A 27 6.33 -2.84 11.55
CA THR A 27 6.39 -3.72 10.37
C THR A 27 6.89 -5.11 10.72
N LEU A 28 7.90 -5.22 11.59
CA LEU A 28 8.39 -6.50 12.10
C LEU A 28 7.25 -7.29 12.78
N SER A 29 6.48 -6.62 13.64
CA SER A 29 5.34 -7.24 14.33
C SER A 29 4.24 -7.67 13.37
N ALA A 30 3.91 -6.85 12.38
CA ALA A 30 2.91 -7.16 11.38
C ALA A 30 3.34 -8.36 10.50
N ALA A 31 4.58 -8.33 10.03
CA ALA A 31 5.12 -9.35 9.14
C ALA A 31 5.31 -10.71 9.81
N ALA A 32 5.43 -10.76 11.14
CA ALA A 32 5.57 -12.03 11.88
C ALA A 32 4.43 -13.02 11.64
N ILE A 33 3.24 -12.54 11.32
CA ILE A 33 2.08 -13.41 11.04
C ILE A 33 1.76 -13.56 9.56
N TRP A 34 2.33 -12.72 8.67
CA TRP A 34 1.94 -12.74 7.25
C TRP A 34 2.22 -14.05 6.55
N GLY A 35 3.32 -14.72 6.89
CA GLY A 35 3.70 -16.00 6.29
C GLY A 35 3.00 -17.22 6.88
N VAL A 36 2.26 -17.08 7.98
CA VAL A 36 1.65 -18.19 8.70
C VAL A 36 0.14 -18.03 8.94
N ASN A 37 -0.45 -16.90 8.52
CA ASN A 37 -1.84 -16.57 8.84
C ASN A 37 -2.84 -17.62 8.37
N THR A 38 -2.71 -18.10 7.13
CA THR A 38 -3.61 -19.14 6.60
C THR A 38 -3.42 -20.45 7.33
N LEU A 39 -2.17 -20.83 7.61
CA LEU A 39 -1.85 -22.06 8.32
C LEU A 39 -2.43 -22.03 9.74
N PHE A 40 -2.30 -20.92 10.46
CA PHE A 40 -2.88 -20.72 11.77
C PHE A 40 -4.41 -20.86 11.78
N LEU A 41 -5.09 -20.25 10.82
CA LEU A 41 -6.55 -20.30 10.76
C LEU A 41 -7.07 -21.69 10.37
N LEU A 42 -6.34 -22.42 9.52
CA LEU A 42 -6.64 -23.82 9.19
C LEU A 42 -6.42 -24.72 10.42
N ASP A 43 -5.33 -24.53 11.16
CA ASP A 43 -5.02 -25.25 12.41
C ASP A 43 -6.06 -24.98 13.50
N ALA A 44 -6.60 -23.76 13.55
CA ALA A 44 -7.71 -23.38 14.42
C ALA A 44 -9.08 -23.96 14.00
N GLY A 45 -9.10 -24.88 13.02
CA GLY A 45 -10.30 -25.64 12.62
C GLY A 45 -11.18 -24.96 11.59
N LEU A 46 -10.80 -23.83 11.00
CA LEU A 46 -11.55 -23.21 9.91
C LEU A 46 -11.33 -23.99 8.60
N SER A 47 -12.40 -24.13 7.78
CA SER A 47 -12.27 -24.61 6.42
C SER A 47 -11.48 -23.62 5.55
N PHE A 48 -10.98 -24.08 4.41
CA PHE A 48 -10.24 -23.21 3.50
C PHE A 48 -11.06 -21.99 3.07
N PHE A 49 -12.35 -22.15 2.78
CA PHE A 49 -13.24 -21.02 2.47
C PHE A 49 -13.40 -20.06 3.64
N GLU A 50 -13.59 -20.59 4.86
CA GLU A 50 -13.79 -19.79 6.07
C GLU A 50 -12.57 -18.91 6.39
N VAL A 51 -11.35 -19.41 6.14
CA VAL A 51 -10.13 -18.61 6.24
C VAL A 51 -10.21 -17.35 5.35
N PHE A 52 -10.69 -17.51 4.12
CA PHE A 52 -10.81 -16.35 3.20
C PHE A 52 -11.99 -15.45 3.54
N VAL A 53 -13.04 -15.96 4.17
CA VAL A 53 -14.12 -15.13 4.75
C VAL A 53 -13.55 -14.25 5.89
N ALA A 54 -12.76 -14.82 6.79
CA ALA A 54 -12.11 -14.06 7.86
C ALA A 54 -11.13 -12.99 7.30
N ASN A 55 -10.33 -13.33 6.29
CA ASN A 55 -9.42 -12.38 5.64
C ASN A 55 -10.18 -11.29 4.85
N ALA A 56 -11.31 -11.65 4.20
CA ALA A 56 -12.19 -10.69 3.53
C ALA A 56 -12.83 -9.72 4.53
N ALA A 57 -13.18 -10.18 5.73
CA ALA A 57 -13.68 -9.32 6.80
C ALA A 57 -12.63 -8.29 7.25
N TYR A 58 -11.34 -8.66 7.29
CA TYR A 58 -10.26 -7.69 7.51
C TYR A 58 -10.20 -6.63 6.39
N SER A 59 -10.23 -7.05 5.13
CA SER A 59 -10.21 -6.15 3.98
C SER A 59 -11.43 -5.22 3.96
N PHE A 60 -12.61 -5.73 4.28
CA PHE A 60 -13.82 -4.94 4.44
C PHE A 60 -13.70 -3.94 5.58
N GLY A 61 -13.19 -4.36 6.74
CA GLY A 61 -12.98 -3.50 7.90
C GLY A 61 -12.02 -2.36 7.62
N THR A 62 -10.94 -2.58 6.84
CA THR A 62 -10.02 -1.51 6.47
C THR A 62 -10.74 -0.41 5.66
N VAL A 63 -11.54 -0.78 4.67
CA VAL A 63 -12.33 0.19 3.88
C VAL A 63 -13.34 0.94 4.75
N LEU A 64 -13.99 0.22 5.68
CA LEU A 64 -15.02 0.79 6.56
C LEU A 64 -14.45 1.83 7.53
N PHE A 65 -13.28 1.55 8.13
CA PHE A 65 -12.72 2.36 9.20
C PHE A 65 -11.70 3.40 8.75
N GLU A 66 -11.21 3.38 7.51
CA GLU A 66 -10.16 4.28 7.02
C GLU A 66 -10.53 5.76 7.22
N VAL A 67 -11.75 6.16 6.86
CA VAL A 67 -12.20 7.54 7.04
C VAL A 67 -12.49 7.90 8.51
N PRO A 68 -13.21 7.10 9.30
CA PRO A 68 -13.42 7.39 10.71
C PRO A 68 -12.14 7.53 11.52
N THR A 69 -11.17 6.64 11.32
CA THR A 69 -9.90 6.69 12.07
C THR A 69 -9.01 7.84 11.62
N GLY A 70 -9.05 8.22 10.35
CA GLY A 70 -8.39 9.42 9.85
C GLY A 70 -8.89 10.68 10.55
N VAL A 71 -10.21 10.80 10.75
CA VAL A 71 -10.78 11.92 11.51
C VAL A 71 -10.35 11.91 12.98
N VAL A 72 -10.27 10.74 13.60
CA VAL A 72 -9.75 10.63 14.98
C VAL A 72 -8.31 11.14 15.04
N ALA A 73 -7.46 10.75 14.08
CA ALA A 73 -6.08 11.22 14.00
C ALA A 73 -5.97 12.75 13.79
N ASP A 74 -6.89 13.34 13.02
CA ASP A 74 -6.94 14.77 12.75
C ASP A 74 -7.54 15.60 13.90
N THR A 75 -8.34 15.00 14.79
CA THR A 75 -9.02 15.69 15.88
C THR A 75 -8.38 15.49 17.23
N LEU A 76 -7.98 14.26 17.56
CA LEU A 76 -7.40 13.89 18.87
C LEU A 76 -5.87 13.88 18.88
N GLY A 77 -5.23 13.86 17.71
CA GLY A 77 -3.78 13.86 17.57
C GLY A 77 -3.20 12.56 17.02
N ARG A 78 -2.05 12.67 16.38
CA ARG A 78 -1.35 11.56 15.73
C ARG A 78 -0.87 10.52 16.73
N ARG A 79 -0.36 10.98 17.89
CA ARG A 79 0.09 10.12 18.98
C ARG A 79 -1.02 9.26 19.53
N ILE A 80 -2.18 9.84 19.82
CA ILE A 80 -3.34 9.12 20.37
C ILE A 80 -3.79 8.05 19.37
N SER A 81 -3.93 8.40 18.09
CA SER A 81 -4.29 7.46 17.03
C SER A 81 -3.29 6.28 16.95
N PHE A 82 -1.98 6.56 16.95
CA PHE A 82 -0.96 5.51 16.88
C PHE A 82 -0.98 4.59 18.12
N LEU A 83 -1.11 5.16 19.33
CA LEU A 83 -1.21 4.36 20.56
C LEU A 83 -2.49 3.51 20.59
N ALA A 84 -3.62 4.04 20.11
CA ALA A 84 -4.85 3.28 19.93
C ALA A 84 -4.65 2.12 18.93
N SER A 85 -3.99 2.38 17.80
CA SER A 85 -3.63 1.35 16.82
C SER A 85 -2.93 0.17 17.45
N VAL A 86 -1.78 0.41 18.09
CA VAL A 86 -0.97 -0.69 18.63
C VAL A 86 -1.66 -1.42 19.77
N THR A 87 -2.50 -0.72 20.56
CA THR A 87 -3.30 -1.33 21.63
C THR A 87 -4.38 -2.25 21.04
N VAL A 88 -5.16 -1.76 20.06
CA VAL A 88 -6.22 -2.54 19.41
C VAL A 88 -5.62 -3.73 18.68
N LEU A 89 -4.48 -3.55 17.97
CA LEU A 89 -3.79 -4.63 17.28
C LEU A 89 -3.26 -5.69 18.24
N ALA A 90 -2.65 -5.30 19.36
CA ALA A 90 -2.18 -6.26 20.37
C ALA A 90 -3.36 -7.04 20.96
N ALA A 91 -4.42 -6.35 21.37
CA ALA A 91 -5.61 -6.97 21.94
C ALA A 91 -6.30 -7.91 20.94
N SER A 92 -6.55 -7.46 19.70
CA SER A 92 -7.19 -8.28 18.68
C SER A 92 -6.33 -9.49 18.27
N THR A 93 -5.01 -9.36 18.30
CA THR A 93 -4.10 -10.49 18.06
C THR A 93 -4.21 -11.54 19.18
N LEU A 94 -4.29 -11.12 20.45
CA LEU A 94 -4.52 -12.04 21.56
C LEU A 94 -5.91 -12.66 21.52
N VAL A 95 -6.93 -11.90 21.10
CA VAL A 95 -8.28 -12.44 20.85
C VAL A 95 -8.22 -13.58 19.81
N TYR A 96 -7.45 -13.41 18.72
CA TYR A 96 -7.28 -14.46 17.70
C TYR A 96 -6.72 -15.75 18.28
N VAL A 97 -5.68 -15.65 19.11
CA VAL A 97 -5.12 -16.84 19.80
C VAL A 97 -6.18 -17.47 20.73
N GLY A 98 -6.88 -16.65 21.51
CA GLY A 98 -7.95 -17.15 22.39
C GLY A 98 -9.12 -17.78 21.65
N LEU A 99 -9.45 -17.31 20.43
CA LEU A 99 -10.48 -17.92 19.59
C LEU A 99 -10.04 -19.30 19.07
N ALA A 100 -8.76 -19.49 18.76
CA ALA A 100 -8.22 -20.79 18.36
C ALA A 100 -8.26 -21.81 19.52
N GLU A 101 -7.96 -21.39 20.74
CA GLU A 101 -8.00 -22.26 21.94
C GLU A 101 -9.41 -22.79 22.28
N VAL A 102 -10.47 -22.13 21.82
CA VAL A 102 -11.86 -22.49 22.07
C VAL A 102 -12.58 -23.02 20.84
N ASP A 103 -11.86 -23.36 19.78
CA ASP A 103 -12.39 -23.84 18.49
C ASP A 103 -13.53 -22.94 17.96
N ALA A 104 -13.32 -21.62 18.00
CA ALA A 104 -14.33 -20.66 17.63
C ALA A 104 -14.61 -20.70 16.12
N GLY A 105 -15.88 -20.56 15.73
CA GLY A 105 -16.29 -20.57 14.33
C GLY A 105 -15.91 -19.27 13.58
N VAL A 106 -16.06 -19.31 12.26
CA VAL A 106 -15.67 -18.24 11.31
C VAL A 106 -16.21 -16.85 11.65
N VAL A 107 -17.42 -16.76 12.22
CA VAL A 107 -18.03 -15.47 12.61
C VAL A 107 -17.20 -14.76 13.68
N ALA A 108 -16.66 -15.49 14.65
CA ALA A 108 -15.82 -14.94 15.69
C ALA A 108 -14.46 -14.46 15.12
N PHE A 109 -13.84 -15.26 14.25
CA PHE A 109 -12.61 -14.89 13.56
C PHE A 109 -12.83 -13.68 12.61
N ALA A 110 -13.95 -13.62 11.89
CA ALA A 110 -14.31 -12.48 11.07
C ALA A 110 -14.47 -11.20 11.92
N ALA A 111 -15.12 -11.28 13.08
CA ALA A 111 -15.22 -10.16 14.01
C ALA A 111 -13.84 -9.72 14.54
N GLY A 112 -12.98 -10.66 14.90
CA GLY A 112 -11.58 -10.41 15.28
C GLY A 112 -10.78 -9.74 14.15
N SER A 113 -11.00 -10.19 12.90
CA SER A 113 -10.40 -9.57 11.69
C SER A 113 -10.83 -8.11 11.51
N VAL A 114 -12.12 -7.81 11.69
CA VAL A 114 -12.65 -6.44 11.64
C VAL A 114 -12.02 -5.59 12.74
N LEU A 115 -11.81 -6.14 13.93
CA LEU A 115 -11.13 -5.42 15.03
C LEU A 115 -9.64 -5.19 14.72
N MET A 116 -8.94 -6.15 14.09
CA MET A 116 -7.57 -5.94 13.60
C MET A 116 -7.51 -4.85 12.53
N ALA A 117 -8.49 -4.82 11.62
CA ALA A 117 -8.60 -3.80 10.60
C ALA A 117 -8.77 -2.39 11.20
N LEU A 118 -9.60 -2.25 12.22
CA LEU A 118 -9.73 -1.01 12.99
C LEU A 118 -8.38 -0.56 13.57
N GLY A 119 -7.64 -1.48 14.18
CA GLY A 119 -6.30 -1.17 14.69
C GLY A 119 -5.34 -0.73 13.58
N PHE A 120 -5.37 -1.39 12.43
CA PHE A 120 -4.52 -1.05 11.28
C PHE A 120 -4.85 0.34 10.70
N THR A 121 -6.13 0.69 10.58
CA THR A 121 -6.53 1.98 10.02
C THR A 121 -6.18 3.17 10.93
N PHE A 122 -6.09 2.97 12.24
CA PHE A 122 -5.53 3.98 13.15
C PHE A 122 -4.02 4.24 12.89
N TYR A 123 -3.29 3.26 12.39
CA TYR A 123 -1.87 3.41 12.06
C TYR A 123 -1.65 4.19 10.76
N THR A 124 -2.38 3.84 9.68
CA THR A 124 -2.10 4.32 8.31
C THR A 124 -2.13 5.84 8.18
N GLY A 125 -3.05 6.53 8.86
CA GLY A 125 -3.15 7.99 8.82
C GLY A 125 -2.28 8.74 9.83
N ALA A 126 -1.70 8.05 10.83
CA ALA A 126 -1.06 8.71 11.97
C ALA A 126 0.46 8.87 11.83
N MET A 127 1.15 7.82 11.36
CA MET A 127 2.62 7.72 11.46
C MET A 127 3.35 8.72 10.56
N GLU A 128 3.00 8.76 9.28
CA GLU A 128 3.64 9.64 8.31
C GLU A 128 3.28 11.11 8.59
N ALA A 129 2.03 11.38 8.93
CA ALA A 129 1.58 12.71 9.28
C ALA A 129 2.29 13.23 10.54
N TRP A 130 2.45 12.39 11.58
CA TRP A 130 3.24 12.76 12.77
C TRP A 130 4.68 13.12 12.42
N LEU A 131 5.34 12.35 11.54
CA LEU A 131 6.69 12.64 11.10
C LEU A 131 6.79 14.01 10.43
N VAL A 132 5.90 14.28 9.46
CA VAL A 132 5.89 15.53 8.69
C VAL A 132 5.60 16.72 9.61
N ASP A 133 4.57 16.63 10.44
CA ASP A 133 4.17 17.70 11.37
C ASP A 133 5.30 18.03 12.36
N SER A 134 5.93 17.00 12.95
CA SER A 134 7.03 17.17 13.92
C SER A 134 8.31 17.72 13.28
N LEU A 135 8.63 17.31 12.04
CA LEU A 135 9.77 17.85 11.31
C LEU A 135 9.55 19.30 10.89
N ALA A 136 8.35 19.64 10.45
CA ALA A 136 7.98 21.02 10.13
C ALA A 136 8.10 21.93 11.37
N ALA A 137 7.58 21.48 12.52
CA ALA A 137 7.64 22.24 13.78
C ALA A 137 9.07 22.41 14.29
N SER A 138 9.96 21.43 14.05
CA SER A 138 11.39 21.53 14.43
C SER A 138 12.23 22.32 13.42
N GLY A 139 11.63 22.96 12.40
CA GLY A 139 12.34 23.73 11.37
C GLY A 139 13.29 22.89 10.50
N TYR A 140 12.94 21.63 10.25
CA TYR A 140 13.76 20.74 9.42
C TYR A 140 13.82 21.22 7.96
N VAL A 141 15.04 21.51 7.47
CA VAL A 141 15.29 21.98 6.10
C VAL A 141 15.86 20.88 5.17
N GLY A 142 15.96 19.63 5.65
CA GLY A 142 16.45 18.52 4.84
C GLY A 142 15.38 17.96 3.89
N LEU A 143 15.80 17.07 2.98
CA LEU A 143 14.91 16.42 2.02
C LEU A 143 14.08 15.31 2.71
N LEU A 144 12.77 15.50 2.76
CA LEU A 144 11.82 14.49 3.26
C LEU A 144 11.90 13.18 2.47
N ASP A 145 12.13 13.26 1.15
CA ASP A 145 12.27 12.08 0.29
C ASP A 145 13.36 11.12 0.78
N ARG A 146 14.48 11.66 1.31
CA ARG A 146 15.56 10.83 1.89
C ARG A 146 15.12 10.15 3.19
N VAL A 147 14.31 10.83 3.99
CA VAL A 147 13.79 10.26 5.24
C VAL A 147 12.82 9.13 4.92
N PHE A 148 11.89 9.35 4.00
CA PHE A 148 10.96 8.32 3.56
C PHE A 148 11.66 7.15 2.86
N ALA A 149 12.60 7.41 1.96
CA ALA A 149 13.35 6.34 1.27
C ALA A 149 14.10 5.44 2.27
N ARG A 150 14.73 6.04 3.30
CA ARG A 150 15.39 5.27 4.35
C ARG A 150 14.39 4.55 5.26
N GLY A 151 13.23 5.15 5.54
CA GLY A 151 12.10 4.50 6.21
C GLY A 151 11.66 3.24 5.48
N GLN A 152 11.48 3.30 4.16
CA GLN A 152 11.13 2.16 3.32
C GLN A 152 12.20 1.06 3.35
N GLN A 153 13.49 1.40 3.40
CA GLN A 153 14.56 0.40 3.57
C GLN A 153 14.47 -0.31 4.93
N VAL A 154 14.21 0.44 6.00
CA VAL A 154 14.04 -0.12 7.35
C VAL A 154 12.81 -1.03 7.41
N THR A 155 11.66 -0.59 6.91
CA THR A 155 10.44 -1.40 6.90
C THR A 155 10.58 -2.62 5.98
N GLY A 156 11.25 -2.50 4.84
CA GLY A 156 11.58 -3.63 3.96
C GLY A 156 12.43 -4.70 4.66
N ALA A 157 13.50 -4.28 5.35
CA ALA A 157 14.33 -5.20 6.12
C ALA A 157 13.56 -5.84 7.28
N ALA A 158 12.74 -5.05 7.99
CA ALA A 158 11.88 -5.53 9.08
C ALA A 158 10.82 -6.53 8.57
N MET A 159 10.26 -6.30 7.38
CA MET A 159 9.31 -7.20 6.74
C MET A 159 9.94 -8.56 6.43
N LEU A 160 11.13 -8.58 5.82
CA LEU A 160 11.86 -9.83 5.54
C LEU A 160 12.20 -10.57 6.82
N ALA A 161 12.73 -9.88 7.83
CA ALA A 161 13.03 -10.47 9.13
C ALA A 161 11.77 -11.00 9.84
N GLY A 162 10.66 -10.27 9.77
CA GLY A 162 9.39 -10.63 10.37
C GLY A 162 8.77 -11.87 9.73
N THR A 163 8.70 -11.94 8.39
CA THR A 163 8.11 -13.07 7.69
C THR A 163 8.94 -14.35 7.88
N ILE A 164 10.25 -14.27 7.79
CA ILE A 164 11.14 -15.43 8.03
C ILE A 164 11.08 -15.83 9.50
N GLY A 165 11.22 -14.87 10.42
CA GLY A 165 11.14 -15.12 11.86
C GLY A 165 9.78 -15.68 12.27
N GLY A 166 8.69 -15.17 11.71
CA GLY A 166 7.35 -15.69 11.93
C GLY A 166 7.18 -17.14 11.47
N GLY A 167 7.72 -17.48 10.28
CA GLY A 167 7.74 -18.87 9.81
C GLY A 167 8.54 -19.81 10.71
N LEU A 168 9.72 -19.37 11.20
CA LEU A 168 10.55 -20.13 12.12
C LEU A 168 9.85 -20.34 13.48
N LEU A 169 9.21 -19.29 14.01
CA LEU A 169 8.41 -19.39 15.25
C LEU A 169 7.19 -20.28 15.06
N GLY A 170 6.50 -20.17 13.91
CA GLY A 170 5.36 -21.00 13.57
C GLY A 170 5.70 -22.48 13.40
N GLN A 171 6.97 -22.83 13.15
CA GLN A 171 7.42 -24.23 13.14
C GLN A 171 7.37 -24.88 14.53
N VAL A 172 7.44 -24.06 15.59
CA VAL A 172 7.31 -24.54 16.97
C VAL A 172 5.83 -24.72 17.32
N ASP A 173 5.04 -23.68 17.08
CA ASP A 173 3.60 -23.63 17.24
C ASP A 173 3.04 -22.42 16.49
N LEU A 174 1.91 -22.56 15.81
CA LEU A 174 1.32 -21.53 14.97
C LEU A 174 0.80 -20.31 15.76
N SER A 175 0.55 -20.46 17.07
CA SER A 175 0.17 -19.35 17.97
C SER A 175 1.38 -18.50 18.37
N VAL A 176 2.60 -19.05 18.38
CA VAL A 176 3.81 -18.33 18.84
C VAL A 176 4.09 -17.07 18.04
N PRO A 177 4.00 -17.01 16.70
CA PRO A 177 4.11 -15.76 15.93
C PRO A 177 3.13 -14.68 16.36
N TYR A 178 1.89 -15.05 16.71
CA TYR A 178 0.85 -14.12 17.18
C TYR A 178 1.18 -13.58 18.57
N LEU A 179 1.65 -14.42 19.49
CA LEU A 179 2.11 -14.00 20.82
C LEU A 179 3.33 -13.08 20.71
N ALA A 180 4.30 -13.44 19.86
CA ALA A 180 5.48 -12.60 19.57
C ALA A 180 5.08 -11.24 18.98
N ARG A 181 4.11 -11.23 18.04
CA ARG A 181 3.52 -10.00 17.50
C ARG A 181 2.93 -9.13 18.59
N SER A 182 2.13 -9.70 19.49
CA SER A 182 1.50 -8.95 20.59
C SER A 182 2.55 -8.37 21.54
N ALA A 183 3.59 -9.13 21.89
CA ALA A 183 4.71 -8.65 22.70
C ALA A 183 5.47 -7.50 21.99
N LEU A 184 5.75 -7.63 20.70
CA LEU A 184 6.37 -6.57 19.90
C LEU A 184 5.48 -5.30 19.85
N LEU A 185 4.16 -5.45 19.68
CA LEU A 185 3.23 -4.31 19.70
C LEU A 185 3.20 -3.60 21.05
N LEU A 186 3.31 -4.33 22.16
CA LEU A 186 3.47 -3.71 23.49
C LEU A 186 4.80 -2.95 23.62
N ALA A 187 5.88 -3.49 23.05
CA ALA A 187 7.16 -2.77 22.98
C ALA A 187 7.03 -1.51 22.10
N VAL A 188 6.35 -1.59 20.96
CA VAL A 188 6.04 -0.43 20.10
C VAL A 188 5.23 0.60 20.86
N PHE A 189 4.24 0.19 21.66
CA PHE A 189 3.46 1.09 22.51
C PHE A 189 4.36 1.84 23.49
N ALA A 190 5.25 1.14 24.20
CA ALA A 190 6.17 1.75 25.18
C ALA A 190 7.11 2.77 24.50
N VAL A 191 7.69 2.41 23.33
CA VAL A 191 8.56 3.31 22.57
C VAL A 191 7.76 4.51 22.05
N ALA A 192 6.57 4.30 21.48
CA ALA A 192 5.73 5.38 20.98
C ALA A 192 5.29 6.33 22.10
N PHE A 193 4.92 5.78 23.25
CA PHE A 193 4.55 6.58 24.42
C PHE A 193 5.68 7.52 24.89
N ALA A 194 6.93 7.04 24.80
CA ALA A 194 8.12 7.80 25.20
C ALA A 194 8.60 8.79 24.12
N VAL A 195 8.44 8.46 22.83
CA VAL A 195 9.07 9.20 21.72
C VAL A 195 8.09 10.08 20.98
N MET A 196 6.84 9.64 20.78
CA MET A 196 5.86 10.40 20.02
C MET A 196 5.27 11.54 20.86
N HIS A 197 5.41 12.75 20.35
CA HIS A 197 4.79 13.94 20.91
C HIS A 197 4.12 14.69 19.75
N ASP A 198 2.90 15.20 19.94
CA ASP A 198 2.15 15.93 18.92
C ASP A 198 2.64 17.39 18.82
N VAL A 199 3.92 17.55 18.45
CA VAL A 199 4.54 18.87 18.24
C VAL A 199 4.13 19.38 16.86
N GLY A 200 3.61 20.60 16.80
CA GLY A 200 3.15 21.23 15.56
C GLY A 200 1.75 20.77 15.09
N PHE A 201 1.13 19.86 15.81
CA PHE A 201 -0.22 19.41 15.49
C PHE A 201 -1.27 20.48 15.80
N THR A 202 -2.10 20.80 14.81
CA THR A 202 -3.27 21.69 14.97
C THR A 202 -4.54 20.88 14.75
N PRO A 203 -5.37 20.68 15.82
CA PRO A 203 -6.59 19.87 15.71
C PRO A 203 -7.57 20.46 14.69
N ARG A 204 -7.99 19.65 13.73
CA ARG A 204 -9.13 19.97 12.85
C ARG A 204 -10.39 19.39 13.46
N ARG A 205 -11.25 20.24 14.02
CA ARG A 205 -12.53 19.81 14.62
C ARG A 205 -13.57 19.57 13.51
N LEU A 206 -13.64 18.34 13.02
CA LEU A 206 -14.80 17.89 12.25
C LEU A 206 -15.80 17.25 13.23
N PRO A 207 -17.02 17.76 13.34
CA PRO A 207 -18.02 17.14 14.21
C PRO A 207 -18.37 15.75 13.68
N ALA A 208 -18.38 14.75 14.58
CA ALA A 208 -18.64 13.34 14.23
C ALA A 208 -19.95 13.14 13.44
N ARG A 209 -20.94 14.02 13.63
CA ARG A 209 -22.20 14.03 12.87
C ARG A 209 -22.05 14.31 11.37
N GLU A 210 -20.93 14.93 10.95
CA GLU A 210 -20.66 15.27 9.54
C GLU A 210 -19.90 14.16 8.80
N LEU A 211 -19.35 13.18 9.53
CA LEU A 211 -18.62 12.04 8.98
C LEU A 211 -19.40 11.24 7.92
N PRO A 212 -20.66 10.82 8.16
CA PRO A 212 -21.41 10.07 7.16
C PRO A 212 -21.64 10.88 5.89
N ALA A 213 -21.91 12.19 6.05
CA ALA A 213 -22.10 13.09 4.92
C ALA A 213 -20.78 13.30 4.13
N ALA A 214 -19.64 13.42 4.81
CA ALA A 214 -18.33 13.54 4.18
C ALA A 214 -17.97 12.29 3.39
N ILE A 215 -18.18 11.08 3.95
CA ILE A 215 -17.95 9.81 3.26
C ILE A 215 -18.81 9.71 1.99
N VAL A 216 -20.12 9.99 2.11
CA VAL A 216 -21.05 9.94 0.97
C VAL A 216 -20.68 11.00 -0.07
N THR A 217 -20.29 12.20 0.34
CA THR A 217 -19.90 13.28 -0.56
C THR A 217 -18.62 12.91 -1.32
N ASN A 218 -17.60 12.38 -0.64
CA ASN A 218 -16.37 11.93 -1.28
C ASN A 218 -16.62 10.76 -2.24
N ALA A 219 -17.43 9.77 -1.84
CA ALA A 219 -17.80 8.66 -2.71
C ALA A 219 -18.55 9.16 -3.96
N ARG A 220 -19.53 10.07 -3.80
CA ARG A 220 -20.27 10.67 -4.93
C ARG A 220 -19.36 11.46 -5.87
N ALA A 221 -18.43 12.25 -5.33
CA ALA A 221 -17.47 13.00 -6.13
C ALA A 221 -16.50 12.05 -6.86
N GLY A 222 -16.05 10.98 -6.22
CA GLY A 222 -15.24 9.93 -6.81
C GLY A 222 -15.97 9.21 -7.97
N VAL A 223 -17.24 8.88 -7.76
CA VAL A 223 -18.10 8.31 -8.83
C VAL A 223 -18.32 9.32 -9.94
N ALA A 224 -18.69 10.55 -9.62
CA ALA A 224 -19.01 11.57 -10.63
C ALA A 224 -17.82 11.91 -11.52
N PHE A 225 -16.63 11.95 -10.98
CA PHE A 225 -15.43 12.25 -11.76
C PHE A 225 -14.65 10.99 -12.19
N GLY A 226 -14.30 10.10 -11.24
CA GLY A 226 -13.45 8.94 -11.50
C GLY A 226 -14.16 7.90 -12.39
N TRP A 227 -15.40 7.52 -12.04
CA TRP A 227 -16.16 6.52 -12.79
C TRP A 227 -16.70 7.03 -14.11
N ALA A 228 -17.02 8.32 -14.21
CA ALA A 228 -17.51 8.92 -15.45
C ALA A 228 -16.43 8.95 -16.55
N GLN A 229 -15.17 9.12 -16.19
CA GLN A 229 -14.07 9.13 -17.14
C GLN A 229 -13.67 7.70 -17.52
N ARG A 230 -13.90 7.36 -18.80
CA ARG A 230 -13.65 6.01 -19.31
C ARG A 230 -12.23 5.47 -19.03
N PRO A 231 -11.12 6.21 -19.27
CA PRO A 231 -9.78 5.67 -18.99
C PRO A 231 -9.56 5.39 -17.50
N ILE A 232 -10.02 6.27 -16.61
CA ILE A 232 -9.90 6.11 -15.15
C ILE A 232 -10.69 4.88 -14.69
N ARG A 233 -11.94 4.75 -15.13
CA ARG A 233 -12.79 3.59 -14.83
C ARG A 233 -12.17 2.26 -15.26
N LEU A 234 -11.57 2.20 -16.46
CA LEU A 234 -10.91 0.99 -16.95
C LEU A 234 -9.68 0.63 -16.11
N LEU A 235 -8.89 1.61 -15.69
CA LEU A 235 -7.76 1.39 -14.79
C LEU A 235 -8.22 0.91 -13.40
N MET A 236 -9.32 1.45 -12.87
CA MET A 236 -9.92 1.01 -11.60
C MET A 236 -10.45 -0.43 -11.68
N LEU A 237 -11.13 -0.79 -12.78
CA LEU A 237 -11.60 -2.16 -12.99
C LEU A 237 -10.46 -3.16 -13.12
N ALA A 238 -9.38 -2.79 -13.80
CA ALA A 238 -8.18 -3.63 -13.86
C ALA A 238 -7.59 -3.84 -12.45
N ALA A 239 -7.47 -2.77 -11.66
CA ALA A 239 -6.99 -2.87 -10.29
C ALA A 239 -7.89 -3.74 -9.38
N CYS A 240 -9.20 -3.67 -9.57
CA CYS A 240 -10.17 -4.50 -8.87
C CYS A 240 -9.90 -6.00 -9.12
N LEU A 241 -9.68 -6.39 -10.37
CA LEU A 241 -9.38 -7.78 -10.74
C LEU A 241 -8.01 -8.23 -10.16
N GLU A 242 -6.99 -7.41 -10.32
CA GLU A 242 -5.63 -7.71 -9.85
C GLU A 242 -5.56 -7.80 -8.33
N THR A 243 -6.17 -6.86 -7.61
CA THR A 243 -6.21 -6.86 -6.14
C THR A 243 -6.99 -8.06 -5.62
N GLY A 244 -8.11 -8.41 -6.28
CA GLY A 244 -8.89 -9.59 -5.92
C GLY A 244 -8.08 -10.87 -5.98
N PHE A 245 -7.37 -11.09 -7.07
CA PHE A 245 -6.52 -12.26 -7.23
C PHE A 245 -5.31 -12.24 -6.27
N PHE A 246 -4.64 -11.08 -6.13
CA PHE A 246 -3.48 -10.95 -5.26
C PHE A 246 -3.81 -11.22 -3.79
N MET A 247 -4.86 -10.60 -3.26
CA MET A 247 -5.23 -10.76 -1.85
C MET A 247 -5.56 -12.21 -1.49
N TRP A 248 -6.22 -12.92 -2.39
CA TRP A 248 -6.46 -14.35 -2.23
C TRP A 248 -5.16 -15.14 -2.40
N GLY A 249 -4.44 -14.96 -3.51
CA GLY A 249 -3.26 -15.76 -3.88
C GLY A 249 -2.11 -15.64 -2.89
N PHE A 250 -1.94 -14.46 -2.27
CA PHE A 250 -0.94 -14.24 -1.23
C PHE A 250 -1.13 -15.21 -0.05
N TYR A 251 -2.37 -15.36 0.44
CA TYR A 251 -2.66 -16.24 1.55
C TYR A 251 -2.82 -17.69 1.11
N ALA A 252 -3.39 -17.97 -0.07
CA ALA A 252 -3.55 -19.32 -0.60
C ALA A 252 -2.21 -20.00 -0.94
N SER A 253 -1.18 -19.23 -1.27
CA SER A 253 0.14 -19.77 -1.59
C SER A 253 0.80 -20.48 -0.41
N GLN A 254 0.45 -20.14 0.83
CA GLN A 254 1.05 -20.73 2.04
C GLN A 254 0.77 -22.23 2.14
N PRO A 255 -0.48 -22.69 2.29
CA PRO A 255 -0.77 -24.12 2.33
C PRO A 255 -0.49 -24.81 0.99
N TYR A 256 -0.76 -24.13 -0.14
CA TYR A 256 -0.59 -24.73 -1.47
C TYR A 256 0.85 -25.15 -1.76
N LEU A 257 1.84 -24.32 -1.42
CA LEU A 257 3.23 -24.67 -1.64
C LEU A 257 3.75 -25.70 -0.64
N LEU A 258 3.24 -25.73 0.59
CA LEU A 258 3.58 -26.79 1.55
C LEU A 258 3.00 -28.13 1.12
N ASP A 259 1.79 -28.15 0.58
CA ASP A 259 1.16 -29.34 0.00
C ASP A 259 1.98 -29.88 -1.18
N LEU A 260 2.38 -29.02 -2.13
CA LEU A 260 3.27 -29.39 -3.24
C LEU A 260 4.68 -29.85 -2.80
N LEU A 261 5.14 -29.39 -1.64
CA LEU A 261 6.42 -29.81 -1.07
C LEU A 261 6.29 -31.11 -0.28
N GLU A 262 5.07 -31.59 -0.04
CA GLU A 262 4.75 -32.74 0.82
C GLU A 262 5.41 -32.62 2.21
N SER A 263 5.38 -31.44 2.82
CA SER A 263 6.14 -31.16 4.04
C SER A 263 5.42 -30.20 4.97
N ASP A 264 5.44 -30.48 6.27
CA ASP A 264 4.94 -29.61 7.34
C ASP A 264 5.97 -28.53 7.75
N ALA A 265 6.85 -28.15 6.84
CA ALA A 265 7.91 -27.17 7.09
C ALA A 265 7.36 -25.73 7.07
N VAL A 266 6.66 -25.33 8.12
CA VAL A 266 6.02 -23.98 8.24
C VAL A 266 6.99 -22.83 7.96
N TRP A 267 8.28 -22.98 8.31
CA TRP A 267 9.30 -21.99 8.02
C TRP A 267 9.44 -21.68 6.53
N VAL A 268 9.14 -22.66 5.65
CA VAL A 268 9.15 -22.47 4.19
C VAL A 268 8.09 -21.43 3.78
N ALA A 269 6.89 -21.45 4.38
CA ALA A 269 5.86 -20.45 4.11
C ALA A 269 6.33 -19.03 4.45
N GLY A 270 7.09 -18.86 5.54
CA GLY A 270 7.72 -17.59 5.90
C GLY A 270 8.77 -17.13 4.88
N VAL A 271 9.62 -18.05 4.41
CA VAL A 271 10.64 -17.77 3.37
C VAL A 271 9.98 -17.44 2.03
N VAL A 272 8.95 -18.19 1.64
CA VAL A 272 8.17 -17.90 0.42
C VAL A 272 7.55 -16.51 0.48
N THR A 273 6.95 -16.15 1.62
CA THR A 273 6.38 -14.80 1.81
C THR A 273 7.43 -13.70 1.70
N ALA A 274 8.63 -13.92 2.25
CA ALA A 274 9.77 -13.02 2.03
C ALA A 274 10.18 -12.94 0.55
N GLY A 275 10.17 -14.08 -0.15
CA GLY A 275 10.42 -14.17 -1.59
C GLY A 275 9.38 -13.41 -2.44
N ILE A 276 8.10 -13.46 -2.07
CA ILE A 276 7.02 -12.66 -2.68
C ILE A 276 7.35 -11.16 -2.54
N ALA A 277 7.74 -10.71 -1.37
CA ALA A 277 8.13 -9.34 -1.15
C ALA A 277 9.34 -8.91 -1.98
N LEU A 278 10.39 -9.74 -2.02
CA LEU A 278 11.59 -9.48 -2.83
C LEU A 278 11.28 -9.47 -4.33
N SER A 279 10.45 -10.38 -4.83
CA SER A 279 10.06 -10.42 -6.24
C SER A 279 9.22 -9.20 -6.64
N THR A 280 8.34 -8.72 -5.75
CA THR A 280 7.59 -7.46 -5.96
C THR A 280 8.53 -6.26 -6.02
N ILE A 281 9.53 -6.18 -5.13
CA ILE A 281 10.57 -5.14 -5.17
C ILE A 281 11.37 -5.24 -6.47
N ALA A 282 11.75 -6.44 -6.89
CA ALA A 282 12.45 -6.65 -8.16
C ALA A 282 11.61 -6.17 -9.35
N GLY A 283 10.30 -6.45 -9.36
CA GLY A 283 9.36 -5.94 -10.35
C GLY A 283 9.34 -4.40 -10.41
N ASN A 284 9.33 -3.73 -9.26
CA ASN A 284 9.43 -2.27 -9.19
C ASN A 284 10.73 -1.75 -9.84
N GLN A 285 11.86 -2.44 -9.65
CA GLN A 285 13.13 -2.05 -10.29
C GLN A 285 13.10 -2.28 -11.80
N VAL A 286 12.42 -3.34 -12.27
CA VAL A 286 12.25 -3.60 -13.71
C VAL A 286 11.58 -2.42 -14.40
N VAL A 287 10.64 -1.71 -13.76
CA VAL A 287 10.00 -0.51 -14.33
C VAL A 287 11.03 0.53 -14.72
N GLN A 288 12.05 0.79 -13.89
CA GLN A 288 13.08 1.79 -14.15
C GLN A 288 13.93 1.45 -15.39
N VAL A 289 14.20 0.16 -15.60
CA VAL A 289 14.94 -0.31 -16.76
C VAL A 289 14.04 -0.38 -17.99
N ALA A 290 12.88 -0.99 -17.87
CA ALA A 290 11.95 -1.21 -18.97
C ALA A 290 11.37 0.12 -19.53
N SER A 291 11.18 1.15 -18.70
CA SER A 291 10.73 2.47 -19.12
C SER A 291 11.69 3.15 -20.12
N ARG A 292 12.97 2.76 -20.13
CA ARG A 292 13.97 3.28 -21.12
C ARG A 292 13.73 2.72 -22.52
N PHE A 293 13.13 1.54 -22.61
CA PHE A 293 12.89 0.83 -23.88
C PHE A 293 11.42 0.92 -24.32
N CYS A 294 10.50 1.12 -23.39
CA CYS A 294 9.07 1.20 -23.63
C CYS A 294 8.60 2.66 -23.65
N GLY A 295 8.13 3.13 -24.81
CA GLY A 295 7.61 4.51 -24.93
C GLY A 295 6.23 4.73 -24.32
N LYS A 296 5.51 3.66 -23.92
CA LYS A 296 4.12 3.74 -23.42
C LYS A 296 3.93 2.93 -22.14
N ARG A 297 3.21 3.53 -21.16
CA ARG A 297 2.80 2.86 -19.91
C ARG A 297 1.93 1.64 -20.16
N THR A 298 1.00 1.73 -21.11
CA THR A 298 0.14 0.59 -21.49
C THR A 298 0.91 -0.60 -22.04
N THR A 299 2.10 -0.43 -22.62
CA THR A 299 2.94 -1.54 -23.06
C THR A 299 3.45 -2.32 -21.83
N LEU A 300 3.93 -1.62 -20.80
CA LEU A 300 4.37 -2.23 -19.55
C LEU A 300 3.21 -2.94 -18.82
N LEU A 301 2.03 -2.31 -18.76
CA LEU A 301 0.84 -2.89 -18.13
C LEU A 301 0.39 -4.17 -18.85
N LEU A 302 0.33 -4.15 -20.19
CA LEU A 302 -0.06 -5.32 -21.00
C LEU A 302 0.94 -6.46 -20.88
N SER A 303 2.24 -6.17 -20.93
CA SER A 303 3.27 -7.21 -20.81
C SER A 303 3.27 -7.82 -19.40
N ALA A 304 3.17 -7.01 -18.36
CA ALA A 304 3.11 -7.49 -16.98
C ALA A 304 1.84 -8.33 -16.73
N ALA A 305 0.67 -7.86 -17.14
CA ALA A 305 -0.58 -8.63 -17.01
C ALA A 305 -0.56 -9.95 -17.79
N GLY A 306 0.05 -9.98 -18.97
CA GLY A 306 0.26 -11.21 -19.73
C GLY A 306 1.17 -12.21 -19.01
N VAL A 307 2.30 -11.72 -18.48
CA VAL A 307 3.23 -12.55 -17.67
C VAL A 307 2.54 -13.08 -16.42
N GLN A 308 1.80 -12.25 -15.70
CA GLN A 308 1.06 -12.66 -14.51
C GLN A 308 0.04 -13.76 -14.83
N THR A 309 -0.74 -13.59 -15.92
CA THR A 309 -1.72 -14.59 -16.35
C THR A 309 -1.06 -15.94 -16.64
N VAL A 310 0.02 -15.94 -17.43
CA VAL A 310 0.74 -17.19 -17.75
C VAL A 310 1.34 -17.81 -16.49
N ALA A 311 1.96 -17.01 -15.64
CA ALA A 311 2.55 -17.48 -14.40
C ALA A 311 1.51 -18.07 -13.44
N ALA A 312 0.32 -17.44 -13.33
CA ALA A 312 -0.78 -17.95 -12.51
C ALA A 312 -1.33 -19.29 -13.04
N VAL A 313 -1.47 -19.42 -14.36
CA VAL A 313 -1.92 -20.68 -14.99
C VAL A 313 -0.88 -21.79 -14.78
N VAL A 314 0.42 -21.49 -14.98
CA VAL A 314 1.50 -22.45 -14.70
C VAL A 314 1.51 -22.85 -13.23
N LEU A 315 1.38 -21.89 -12.31
CA LEU A 315 1.30 -22.12 -10.87
C LEU A 315 0.14 -23.07 -10.51
N GLY A 316 -1.03 -22.85 -11.10
CA GLY A 316 -2.22 -23.63 -10.77
C GLY A 316 -2.30 -25.01 -11.44
N LEU A 317 -1.52 -25.25 -12.53
CA LEU A 317 -1.49 -26.53 -13.26
C LEU A 317 -0.32 -27.43 -12.86
N THR A 318 0.70 -26.90 -12.18
CA THR A 318 1.87 -27.70 -11.82
C THR A 318 1.65 -28.50 -10.56
N GLU A 319 2.21 -29.70 -10.52
CA GLU A 319 2.30 -30.58 -9.34
C GLU A 319 3.71 -30.53 -8.69
N SER A 320 4.59 -29.67 -9.19
CA SER A 320 5.95 -29.57 -8.69
C SER A 320 6.19 -28.24 -7.96
N PHE A 321 6.60 -28.34 -6.69
CA PHE A 321 7.04 -27.17 -5.91
C PHE A 321 8.10 -26.33 -6.62
N TRP A 322 9.06 -26.97 -7.28
CA TRP A 322 10.18 -26.29 -7.95
C TRP A 322 9.78 -25.54 -9.22
N VAL A 323 8.61 -25.81 -9.79
CA VAL A 323 7.99 -25.05 -10.88
C VAL A 323 7.01 -24.01 -10.32
N ALA A 324 6.26 -24.35 -9.28
CA ALA A 324 5.30 -23.47 -8.62
C ALA A 324 5.98 -22.23 -8.02
N LEU A 325 7.11 -22.42 -7.34
CA LEU A 325 7.80 -21.33 -6.65
C LEU A 325 8.28 -20.20 -7.60
N PRO A 326 9.02 -20.46 -8.67
CA PRO A 326 9.40 -19.41 -9.63
C PRO A 326 8.19 -18.83 -10.37
N ALA A 327 7.14 -19.62 -10.62
CA ALA A 327 5.90 -19.09 -11.21
C ALA A 327 5.23 -18.09 -10.27
N LEU A 328 5.15 -18.37 -8.96
CA LEU A 328 4.64 -17.45 -7.95
C LEU A 328 5.48 -16.16 -7.89
N PHE A 329 6.81 -16.26 -7.92
CA PHE A 329 7.69 -15.10 -7.92
C PHE A 329 7.57 -14.26 -9.19
N LEU A 330 7.39 -14.89 -10.34
CA LEU A 330 7.16 -14.19 -11.60
C LEU A 330 5.82 -13.47 -11.62
N LEU A 331 4.77 -14.09 -11.08
CA LEU A 331 3.45 -13.50 -10.90
C LEU A 331 3.54 -12.25 -10.02
N THR A 332 4.20 -12.34 -8.87
CA THR A 332 4.31 -11.23 -7.91
C THR A 332 5.29 -10.13 -8.37
N ALA A 333 6.31 -10.47 -9.14
CA ALA A 333 7.14 -9.47 -9.85
C ALA A 333 6.31 -8.66 -10.85
N GLY A 334 5.39 -9.30 -11.58
CA GLY A 334 4.46 -8.60 -12.46
C GLY A 334 3.60 -7.56 -11.72
N LEU A 335 3.13 -7.87 -10.50
CA LEU A 335 2.43 -6.91 -9.64
C LEU A 335 3.30 -5.71 -9.28
N GLY A 336 4.58 -5.95 -8.99
CA GLY A 336 5.56 -4.90 -8.76
C GLY A 336 5.74 -3.96 -9.96
N VAL A 337 5.49 -4.43 -11.19
CA VAL A 337 5.47 -3.58 -12.40
C VAL A 337 4.15 -2.81 -12.51
N VAL A 338 3.01 -3.49 -12.36
CA VAL A 338 1.68 -2.89 -12.60
C VAL A 338 1.39 -1.76 -11.62
N GLY A 339 1.66 -1.94 -10.33
CA GLY A 339 1.32 -0.98 -9.28
C GLY A 339 1.80 0.45 -9.57
N PRO A 340 3.11 0.71 -9.64
CA PRO A 340 3.63 2.06 -9.86
C PRO A 340 3.28 2.63 -11.24
N VAL A 341 3.27 1.79 -12.30
CA VAL A 341 2.94 2.26 -13.66
C VAL A 341 1.47 2.69 -13.75
N ARG A 342 0.55 1.91 -13.17
CA ARG A 342 -0.87 2.25 -13.12
C ARG A 342 -1.12 3.50 -12.28
N GLN A 343 -0.50 3.62 -11.10
CA GLN A 343 -0.61 4.82 -10.27
C GLN A 343 -0.12 6.07 -10.97
N ALA A 344 1.06 6.02 -11.59
CA ALA A 344 1.60 7.14 -12.36
C ALA A 344 0.65 7.55 -13.49
N TYR A 345 0.06 6.57 -14.18
CA TYR A 345 -0.92 6.83 -15.23
C TYR A 345 -2.18 7.50 -14.68
N LEU A 346 -2.74 6.97 -13.60
CA LEU A 346 -3.92 7.49 -12.93
C LEU A 346 -3.70 8.94 -12.48
N HIS A 347 -2.57 9.22 -11.84
CA HIS A 347 -2.24 10.58 -11.37
C HIS A 347 -2.10 11.62 -12.49
N GLN A 348 -1.73 11.21 -13.70
CA GLN A 348 -1.65 12.12 -14.85
C GLN A 348 -3.03 12.39 -15.48
N LEU A 349 -3.98 11.51 -15.30
CA LEU A 349 -5.36 11.70 -15.79
C LEU A 349 -6.21 12.57 -14.87
N ILE A 350 -5.81 12.73 -13.60
CA ILE A 350 -6.63 13.38 -12.58
C ILE A 350 -6.09 14.79 -12.29
N PRO A 351 -6.93 15.84 -12.39
CA PRO A 351 -6.59 17.18 -11.94
C PRO A 351 -6.19 17.22 -10.46
N SER A 352 -5.31 18.13 -10.08
CA SER A 352 -4.77 18.27 -8.71
C SER A 352 -5.87 18.36 -7.64
N GLU A 353 -6.93 19.11 -7.94
CA GLU A 353 -8.04 19.41 -7.03
C GLU A 353 -8.89 18.17 -6.70
N GLN A 354 -8.90 17.15 -7.59
CA GLN A 354 -9.74 15.95 -7.45
C GLN A 354 -8.93 14.71 -7.12
N ARG A 355 -7.59 14.83 -7.08
CA ARG A 355 -6.67 13.71 -6.95
C ARG A 355 -6.93 12.87 -5.70
N ALA A 356 -7.05 13.50 -4.54
CA ALA A 356 -7.29 12.79 -3.28
C ALA A 356 -8.61 12.00 -3.32
N THR A 357 -9.69 12.59 -3.82
CA THR A 357 -11.01 11.96 -3.91
C THR A 357 -11.02 10.77 -4.84
N VAL A 358 -10.40 10.91 -6.04
CA VAL A 358 -10.39 9.84 -7.04
C VAL A 358 -9.48 8.69 -6.60
N VAL A 359 -8.33 8.97 -5.98
CA VAL A 359 -7.43 7.94 -5.43
C VAL A 359 -8.11 7.18 -4.29
N SER A 360 -8.82 7.87 -3.39
CA SER A 360 -9.61 7.21 -2.34
C SER A 360 -10.69 6.30 -2.93
N PHE A 361 -11.38 6.75 -3.98
CA PHE A 361 -12.38 5.93 -4.68
C PHE A 361 -11.74 4.72 -5.40
N ASP A 362 -10.57 4.89 -6.02
CA ASP A 362 -9.77 3.80 -6.60
C ASP A 362 -9.42 2.73 -5.56
N SER A 363 -9.02 3.16 -4.37
CA SER A 363 -8.73 2.24 -3.23
C SER A 363 -9.99 1.48 -2.78
N MET A 364 -11.16 2.14 -2.75
CA MET A 364 -12.43 1.47 -2.43
C MET A 364 -12.80 0.41 -3.48
N VAL A 365 -12.67 0.72 -4.77
CA VAL A 365 -12.96 -0.21 -5.89
C VAL A 365 -11.98 -1.40 -5.84
N SER A 366 -10.70 -1.15 -5.63
CA SER A 366 -9.68 -2.19 -5.47
C SER A 366 -9.93 -3.06 -4.23
N GLY A 367 -10.31 -2.43 -3.10
CA GLY A 367 -10.69 -3.13 -1.88
C GLY A 367 -11.90 -4.04 -2.05
N ALA A 368 -12.93 -3.58 -2.78
CA ALA A 368 -14.08 -4.41 -3.13
C ALA A 368 -13.66 -5.64 -3.99
N GLY A 369 -12.70 -5.44 -4.91
CA GLY A 369 -12.06 -6.53 -5.64
C GLY A 369 -11.37 -7.51 -4.70
N GLY A 370 -10.62 -7.01 -3.71
CA GLY A 370 -9.95 -7.82 -2.68
C GLY A 370 -10.92 -8.71 -1.91
N VAL A 371 -12.04 -8.14 -1.44
CA VAL A 371 -13.09 -8.90 -0.75
C VAL A 371 -13.71 -9.96 -1.69
N GLY A 372 -14.11 -9.55 -2.91
CA GLY A 372 -14.74 -10.45 -3.88
C GLY A 372 -13.82 -11.59 -4.31
N GLY A 373 -12.52 -11.30 -4.52
CA GLY A 373 -11.53 -12.31 -4.88
C GLY A 373 -11.27 -13.31 -3.76
N GLN A 374 -11.13 -12.85 -2.53
CA GLN A 374 -10.94 -13.73 -1.36
C GLN A 374 -12.13 -14.69 -1.19
N VAL A 375 -13.35 -14.17 -1.20
CA VAL A 375 -14.55 -15.00 -1.05
C VAL A 375 -14.77 -15.93 -2.25
N GLY A 376 -14.69 -15.39 -3.47
CA GLY A 376 -14.99 -16.16 -4.70
C GLY A 376 -13.94 -17.23 -4.99
N LEU A 377 -12.64 -16.89 -4.93
CA LEU A 377 -11.56 -17.84 -5.17
C LEU A 377 -11.36 -18.79 -3.97
N GLY A 378 -11.65 -18.31 -2.73
CA GLY A 378 -11.69 -19.17 -1.55
C GLY A 378 -12.73 -20.26 -1.69
N ALA A 379 -13.96 -19.92 -2.08
CA ALA A 379 -15.03 -20.90 -2.34
C ALA A 379 -14.66 -21.87 -3.47
N LEU A 380 -14.03 -21.39 -4.54
CA LEU A 380 -13.57 -22.23 -5.65
C LEU A 380 -12.44 -23.18 -5.20
N GLY A 381 -11.49 -22.69 -4.41
CA GLY A 381 -10.38 -23.47 -3.87
C GLY A 381 -10.87 -24.63 -3.00
N GLU A 382 -11.89 -24.39 -2.15
CA GLU A 382 -12.51 -25.43 -1.34
C GLU A 382 -13.34 -26.40 -2.19
N ALA A 383 -14.16 -25.89 -3.14
CA ALA A 383 -15.06 -26.74 -3.93
C ALA A 383 -14.35 -27.61 -4.98
N ARG A 384 -13.16 -27.21 -5.44
CA ARG A 384 -12.42 -27.90 -6.50
C ARG A 384 -11.00 -28.23 -6.07
N SER A 385 -10.11 -27.24 -6.13
CA SER A 385 -8.74 -27.28 -5.63
C SER A 385 -8.14 -25.87 -5.64
N VAL A 386 -7.10 -25.67 -4.85
CA VAL A 386 -6.35 -24.40 -4.81
C VAL A 386 -5.69 -24.12 -6.17
N GLY A 387 -5.17 -25.17 -6.84
CA GLY A 387 -4.62 -25.05 -8.20
C GLY A 387 -5.66 -24.55 -9.21
N ALA A 388 -6.89 -25.12 -9.18
CA ALA A 388 -7.98 -24.64 -10.03
C ALA A 388 -8.35 -23.17 -9.77
N ALA A 389 -8.31 -22.75 -8.50
CA ALA A 389 -8.55 -21.35 -8.13
C ALA A 389 -7.41 -20.41 -8.61
N PHE A 390 -6.15 -20.85 -8.62
CA PHE A 390 -5.05 -20.11 -9.26
C PHE A 390 -5.25 -19.96 -10.77
N VAL A 391 -5.67 -21.01 -11.48
CA VAL A 391 -5.97 -20.95 -12.92
C VAL A 391 -7.10 -19.97 -13.20
N VAL A 392 -8.24 -20.11 -12.50
CA VAL A 392 -9.41 -19.25 -12.70
C VAL A 392 -9.11 -17.80 -12.32
N GLY A 393 -8.42 -17.57 -11.20
CA GLY A 393 -7.99 -16.24 -10.77
C GLY A 393 -7.02 -15.61 -11.78
N GLY A 394 -6.05 -16.37 -12.31
CA GLY A 394 -5.14 -15.93 -13.35
C GLY A 394 -5.87 -15.59 -14.65
N LEU A 395 -6.86 -16.37 -15.06
CA LEU A 395 -7.71 -16.06 -16.21
C LEU A 395 -8.62 -14.85 -15.96
N ALA A 396 -9.10 -14.65 -14.73
CA ALA A 396 -9.85 -13.46 -14.36
C ALA A 396 -8.98 -12.20 -14.45
N THR A 397 -7.71 -12.27 -14.00
CA THR A 397 -6.76 -11.15 -14.17
C THR A 397 -6.41 -10.90 -15.64
N ALA A 398 -6.48 -11.90 -16.53
CA ALA A 398 -6.38 -11.69 -17.97
C ALA A 398 -7.46 -10.74 -18.50
N GLY A 399 -8.59 -10.58 -17.78
CA GLY A 399 -9.59 -9.54 -18.06
C GLY A 399 -9.02 -8.11 -17.98
N ALA A 400 -7.88 -7.89 -17.31
CA ALA A 400 -7.17 -6.61 -17.35
C ALA A 400 -6.55 -6.31 -18.73
N LEU A 401 -6.19 -7.32 -19.51
CA LEU A 401 -5.59 -7.14 -20.85
C LEU A 401 -6.50 -6.34 -21.82
N PRO A 402 -7.79 -6.71 -22.03
CA PRO A 402 -8.68 -5.91 -22.87
C PRO A 402 -8.93 -4.52 -22.27
N LEU A 403 -8.92 -4.35 -20.93
CA LEU A 403 -9.09 -3.05 -20.30
C LEU A 403 -7.89 -2.14 -20.60
N PHE A 404 -6.66 -2.61 -20.39
CA PHE A 404 -5.44 -1.88 -20.76
C PHE A 404 -5.33 -1.65 -22.29
N GLY A 405 -5.74 -2.63 -23.10
CA GLY A 405 -5.84 -2.49 -24.55
C GLY A 405 -6.82 -1.41 -24.98
N ALA A 406 -7.95 -1.27 -24.29
CA ALA A 406 -8.92 -0.20 -24.54
C ALA A 406 -8.36 1.16 -24.14
N VAL A 407 -7.67 1.27 -22.98
CA VAL A 407 -6.98 2.50 -22.57
C VAL A 407 -5.92 2.90 -23.60
N ARG A 408 -5.12 1.94 -24.10
CA ARG A 408 -4.11 2.18 -25.14
C ARG A 408 -4.70 2.74 -26.43
N ARG A 409 -5.89 2.25 -26.84
CA ARG A 409 -6.59 2.72 -28.08
C ARG A 409 -7.12 4.14 -27.93
N MET A 410 -7.41 4.59 -26.70
CA MET A 410 -7.84 5.97 -26.46
C MET A 410 -6.68 6.96 -26.62
N GLY A 411 -5.43 6.52 -26.46
CA GLY A 411 -4.25 7.36 -26.61
C GLY A 411 -4.16 8.43 -25.53
N GLY A 412 -3.30 9.42 -25.78
CA GLY A 412 -3.11 10.58 -24.92
C GLY A 412 -1.70 10.66 -24.34
N SER A 413 -1.25 11.86 -23.98
CA SER A 413 0.08 12.14 -23.43
C SER A 413 0.32 11.43 -22.08
N ALA A 414 -0.73 11.13 -21.36
CA ALA A 414 -0.65 10.37 -20.10
C ALA A 414 -0.16 8.92 -20.30
N ASP A 415 -0.29 8.33 -21.50
CA ASP A 415 0.25 6.99 -21.80
C ASP A 415 1.75 7.04 -22.13
N GLU A 416 2.26 8.18 -22.53
CA GLU A 416 3.65 8.33 -22.94
C GLU A 416 4.58 8.38 -21.70
N ILE A 417 5.65 7.58 -21.75
CA ILE A 417 6.74 7.69 -20.79
C ILE A 417 7.69 8.73 -21.35
N ALA A 418 7.73 9.93 -20.73
CA ALA A 418 8.66 10.98 -21.07
C ALA A 418 10.09 10.46 -20.83
N GLY A 419 10.69 9.92 -21.86
CA GLY A 419 12.07 9.48 -21.83
C GLY A 419 13.01 10.68 -21.98
N GLU A 420 14.24 10.53 -21.55
CA GLU A 420 15.38 11.45 -21.75
C GLU A 420 15.62 11.90 -23.22
N ARG A 421 14.73 11.54 -24.17
CA ARG A 421 14.75 12.00 -25.56
C ARG A 421 14.49 13.51 -25.69
N ALA A 422 13.84 14.15 -24.72
CA ALA A 422 13.71 15.60 -24.71
C ALA A 422 15.01 16.35 -24.41
N GLY A 423 16.02 15.68 -23.85
CA GLY A 423 17.35 16.25 -23.61
C GLY A 423 18.29 16.18 -24.82
N ALA A 424 18.02 15.30 -25.78
CA ALA A 424 18.86 15.14 -26.98
C ALA A 424 18.48 16.07 -28.14
N GLU A 425 17.24 16.56 -28.18
CA GLU A 425 16.81 17.51 -29.22
C GLU A 425 17.10 18.98 -28.88
N CYS A 426 17.40 19.31 -27.62
CA CYS A 426 17.83 20.66 -27.21
C CYS A 426 19.34 20.95 -27.38
N SER A 427 20.15 20.01 -27.86
CA SER A 427 21.58 20.19 -28.07
C SER A 427 22.00 20.36 -29.54
N SER A 428 21.09 20.73 -30.43
CA SER A 428 21.45 21.18 -31.76
C SER A 428 21.64 22.70 -31.74
N PRO A 429 22.85 23.20 -31.96
CA PRO A 429 23.06 24.63 -32.08
C PRO A 429 22.69 25.10 -33.49
N SER A 430 21.48 25.48 -33.73
CA SER A 430 21.11 26.13 -34.96
C SER A 430 20.11 27.26 -34.68
N GLY A 431 20.63 28.49 -34.87
CA GLY A 431 19.82 29.65 -35.19
C GLY A 431 19.40 30.53 -34.01
N ILE A 432 20.28 31.39 -33.58
CA ILE A 432 19.92 32.62 -32.88
C ILE A 432 19.25 33.55 -33.92
N PRO A 433 17.99 33.96 -33.76
CA PRO A 433 17.54 35.22 -34.33
C PRO A 433 17.80 36.31 -33.29
N ALA A 434 18.66 37.25 -33.66
CA ALA A 434 18.78 38.50 -32.97
C ALA A 434 17.44 39.25 -32.97
N VAL A 435 16.90 39.54 -31.80
CA VAL A 435 15.83 40.48 -31.62
C VAL A 435 16.20 41.48 -30.55
N ALA A 436 16.56 42.67 -31.08
CA ALA A 436 16.31 44.00 -30.57
C ALA A 436 16.22 44.24 -29.06
N MET A 437 17.25 44.90 -28.58
CA MET A 437 17.17 45.83 -27.44
C MET A 437 16.00 46.79 -27.66
N VAL A 438 15.13 46.89 -26.69
CA VAL A 438 14.28 48.08 -26.51
C VAL A 438 14.68 48.72 -25.19
N GLU A 439 15.03 49.98 -25.36
CA GLU A 439 15.55 50.87 -24.34
C GLU A 439 14.67 51.04 -23.11
N SER A 440 15.36 51.22 -22.01
CA SER A 440 14.86 51.80 -20.77
C SER A 440 14.29 53.19 -20.99
N THR A 441 13.06 53.41 -20.56
CA THR A 441 12.60 54.78 -20.30
C THR A 441 12.18 54.87 -18.83
N THR A 442 12.98 55.59 -18.10
CA THR A 442 12.73 56.18 -16.80
C THR A 442 11.57 57.17 -16.88
N VAL A 443 10.67 57.16 -15.92
CA VAL A 443 9.80 58.25 -15.39
C VAL A 443 9.04 57.63 -14.22
N GLY A 444 8.88 58.17 -13.06
CA GLY A 444 9.15 59.44 -12.46
C GLY A 444 8.59 59.34 -11.04
N GLU A 445 9.31 59.92 -10.13
CA GLU A 445 8.89 60.21 -8.76
C GLU A 445 7.54 60.94 -8.74
N VAL A 446 6.63 60.52 -7.85
CA VAL A 446 5.55 61.38 -7.36
C VAL A 446 5.57 61.37 -5.85
N ALA A 447 5.88 62.54 -5.31
CA ALA A 447 5.94 62.87 -3.89
C ALA A 447 4.56 62.89 -3.21
N PRO A 448 4.53 62.82 -1.88
CA PRO A 448 3.29 62.68 -1.12
C PRO A 448 2.57 64.04 -0.92
N SER A 449 1.28 64.07 -1.18
CA SER A 449 0.41 65.20 -0.83
C SER A 449 -0.10 65.05 0.59
N ARG A 450 0.17 66.10 1.35
CA ARG A 450 -0.25 66.36 2.74
C ARG A 450 -1.78 66.49 2.87
N ALA A 451 -2.23 66.11 4.04
CA ALA A 451 -3.52 66.32 4.65
C ALA A 451 -4.00 67.76 4.63
N THR A 452 -5.31 67.95 4.57
CA THR A 452 -6.00 68.99 5.32
C THR A 452 -7.29 68.41 5.90
N ALA A 453 -7.42 68.62 7.22
CA ALA A 453 -8.60 68.40 8.02
C ALA A 453 -9.64 69.54 7.72
N SER A 454 -10.91 69.18 7.81
CA SER A 454 -11.94 69.97 8.51
C SER A 454 -13.34 69.53 8.04
N GLY A 455 -14.19 69.31 9.01
CA GLY A 455 -15.63 69.12 8.85
C GLY A 455 -16.18 67.96 9.66
#